data_4d5c510583f0e0c378e74fed52552b7e
#
_entry.id   4d5c510583f0e0c378e74fed52552b7e
#
_cell.length_a   1.000
_cell.length_b   1.000
_cell.length_c   1.000
_cell.angle_alpha   90.00
_cell.angle_beta   90.00
_cell.angle_gamma   90.00
#
_symmetry.space_group_name_H-M   'P 1'
#
loop_
_entity.id
_entity.type
_entity.pdbx_description
1 polymer ?
#
loop_
_entity_poly.entity_id
_entity_poly.type
_entity_poly.pdbx_seq_one_letter_code
_entity_poly.pdbx_strand_id
1 'polypeptide(L)'
;MKKVSRRALFALALAVVLAVGTLAFCVKYAANAEKWVTFSGSPHVYTGTNLTGGKIYDRSGVRILNTTDGRVYSADEAVREATVHLLGDRYGYISAPLLGNFAEQMIGYDKITGLNEASKGTASARLTISAEVQKAALQALGSYHGAVGVYNYKTGEILCAVTSPSYDPDNIPDIAGDETGTYDGVYLNRFFDAAYTPGSIFKLVTSAAALEKSASAQAGTHTCAGKTIIGGQEIVCMSSHGTLAMPEALAHSCNVYYGELASALGKDTLQAVCDKLGLNGTLTCDGYTARSTVDLSDADDGSVAWAGIGQYTDQITAIQFLRFMGVIANGGEAAEPYLMQKISRAGQTVYEAETKTTGRLLSEETAEALGKMMRGAVVNQYGAWQFGSLTVCAKSGTAERENGPADAMFAGFVEDEAYPLAFVVFAERGGSGSQTAAPIAAKVLAACKTVLDTPNPNG
;
A
#
# COMPACT_ATOMS: atom_id res chain seq x y z
N MET A 1 1.76 -61.38 -43.51
CA MET A 1 1.46 -61.31 -42.07
C MET A 1 2.35 -60.29 -41.30
N LYS A 2 3.71 -60.32 -41.36
CA LYS A 2 4.61 -59.42 -40.61
C LYS A 2 4.39 -57.90 -40.86
N LYS A 3 3.99 -57.51 -42.11
CA LYS A 3 3.67 -56.05 -42.41
C LYS A 3 2.36 -55.60 -41.79
N VAL A 4 1.37 -56.47 -41.67
CA VAL A 4 0.06 -56.17 -41.06
C VAL A 4 0.21 -56.01 -39.53
N SER A 5 0.98 -56.93 -38.91
CA SER A 5 1.23 -56.81 -37.45
C SER A 5 2.04 -55.60 -37.06
N ARG A 6 3.02 -55.15 -37.87
CA ARG A 6 3.74 -53.87 -37.61
C ARG A 6 2.85 -52.63 -37.73
N ARG A 7 1.93 -52.61 -38.73
CA ARG A 7 0.97 -51.51 -38.88
C ARG A 7 -0.04 -51.48 -37.71
N ALA A 8 -0.50 -52.64 -37.26
CA ALA A 8 -1.37 -52.76 -36.11
C ALA A 8 -0.68 -52.28 -34.81
N LEU A 9 0.61 -52.63 -34.63
CA LEU A 9 1.39 -52.18 -33.48
C LEU A 9 1.61 -50.67 -33.48
N PHE A 10 1.87 -50.09 -34.67
CA PHE A 10 2.00 -48.66 -34.83
C PHE A 10 0.67 -47.91 -34.55
N ALA A 11 -0.45 -48.45 -35.07
CA ALA A 11 -1.78 -47.89 -34.78
C ALA A 11 -2.12 -47.97 -33.29
N LEU A 12 -1.77 -49.06 -32.61
CA LEU A 12 -1.95 -49.21 -31.18
C LEU A 12 -1.11 -48.23 -30.40
N ALA A 13 0.17 -48.03 -30.76
CA ALA A 13 1.05 -47.06 -30.14
C ALA A 13 0.49 -45.60 -30.28
N LEU A 14 0.00 -45.27 -31.49
CA LEU A 14 -0.64 -44.00 -31.74
C LEU A 14 -1.92 -43.79 -30.89
N ALA A 15 -2.75 -44.84 -30.81
CA ALA A 15 -3.96 -44.81 -29.99
C ALA A 15 -3.64 -44.63 -28.50
N VAL A 16 -2.60 -45.29 -27.99
CA VAL A 16 -2.12 -45.12 -26.61
C VAL A 16 -1.62 -43.69 -26.37
N VAL A 17 -0.82 -43.13 -27.28
CA VAL A 17 -0.34 -41.74 -27.19
C VAL A 17 -1.50 -40.75 -27.16
N LEU A 18 -2.50 -40.93 -28.02
CA LEU A 18 -3.71 -40.11 -28.05
C LEU A 18 -4.52 -40.24 -26.75
N ALA A 19 -4.71 -41.46 -26.26
CA ALA A 19 -5.43 -41.70 -25.01
C ALA A 19 -4.73 -41.05 -23.80
N VAL A 20 -3.39 -41.17 -23.69
CA VAL A 20 -2.60 -40.52 -22.65
C VAL A 20 -2.65 -38.98 -22.77
N GLY A 21 -2.53 -38.48 -24.02
CA GLY A 21 -2.64 -37.04 -24.28
C GLY A 21 -4.03 -36.49 -23.90
N THR A 22 -5.10 -37.21 -24.28
CA THR A 22 -6.47 -36.81 -23.91
C THR A 22 -6.68 -36.85 -22.39
N LEU A 23 -6.19 -37.89 -21.72
CA LEU A 23 -6.29 -37.98 -20.26
C LEU A 23 -5.53 -36.84 -19.57
N ALA A 24 -4.31 -36.55 -20.02
CA ALA A 24 -3.54 -35.39 -19.50
C ALA A 24 -4.23 -34.05 -19.73
N PHE A 25 -4.86 -33.88 -20.91
CA PHE A 25 -5.68 -32.68 -21.18
C PHE A 25 -6.89 -32.62 -20.26
N CYS A 26 -7.64 -33.70 -20.06
CA CYS A 26 -8.79 -33.73 -19.16
C CYS A 26 -8.40 -33.40 -17.72
N VAL A 27 -7.26 -33.87 -17.23
CA VAL A 27 -6.74 -33.54 -15.91
C VAL A 27 -6.38 -32.04 -15.83
N LYS A 28 -5.66 -31.52 -16.83
CA LYS A 28 -5.34 -30.07 -16.90
C LYS A 28 -6.60 -29.23 -17.02
N TYR A 29 -7.56 -29.62 -17.82
CA TYR A 29 -8.85 -28.92 -17.93
C TYR A 29 -9.58 -28.91 -16.58
N ALA A 30 -9.71 -30.06 -15.94
CA ALA A 30 -10.38 -30.14 -14.64
C ALA A 30 -9.72 -29.28 -13.55
N ALA A 31 -8.39 -29.09 -13.63
CA ALA A 31 -7.63 -28.29 -12.68
C ALA A 31 -7.61 -26.78 -12.99
N ASN A 32 -7.76 -26.38 -14.25
CA ASN A 32 -7.50 -25.01 -14.67
C ASN A 32 -8.64 -24.34 -15.47
N ALA A 33 -9.79 -25.00 -15.65
CA ALA A 33 -10.87 -24.49 -16.50
C ALA A 33 -11.33 -23.07 -16.10
N GLU A 34 -11.48 -22.80 -14.81
CA GLU A 34 -11.85 -21.49 -14.29
C GLU A 34 -10.82 -20.41 -14.69
N LYS A 35 -9.54 -20.67 -14.50
CA LYS A 35 -8.45 -19.75 -14.90
C LYS A 35 -8.42 -19.51 -16.40
N TRP A 36 -8.68 -20.54 -17.19
CA TRP A 36 -8.68 -20.42 -18.66
C TRP A 36 -9.84 -19.59 -19.18
N VAL A 37 -10.96 -19.57 -18.48
CA VAL A 37 -12.12 -18.77 -18.88
C VAL A 37 -12.03 -17.34 -18.38
N THR A 38 -11.41 -17.13 -17.22
CA THR A 38 -11.30 -15.84 -16.56
C THR A 38 -9.98 -15.11 -16.84
N PHE A 39 -9.19 -15.55 -17.86
CA PHE A 39 -7.95 -14.85 -18.19
C PHE A 39 -8.19 -13.39 -18.53
N SER A 40 -7.22 -12.54 -18.23
CA SER A 40 -7.31 -11.09 -18.48
C SER A 40 -7.60 -10.80 -19.96
N GLY A 41 -8.68 -10.06 -20.22
CA GLY A 41 -9.16 -9.77 -21.57
C GLY A 41 -10.07 -10.83 -22.18
N SER A 42 -10.49 -11.87 -21.43
CA SER A 42 -11.52 -12.82 -21.89
C SER A 42 -12.84 -12.06 -22.21
N PRO A 43 -13.32 -12.10 -23.45
CA PRO A 43 -14.55 -11.39 -23.82
C PRO A 43 -15.82 -11.92 -23.16
N HIS A 44 -15.72 -13.07 -22.48
CA HIS A 44 -16.85 -13.66 -21.75
C HIS A 44 -17.04 -13.05 -20.36
N VAL A 45 -15.99 -12.46 -19.79
CA VAL A 45 -15.99 -11.97 -18.41
C VAL A 45 -15.48 -10.54 -18.28
N TYR A 46 -14.94 -9.97 -19.36
CA TYR A 46 -14.43 -8.59 -19.36
C TYR A 46 -15.11 -7.76 -20.44
N THR A 47 -15.35 -6.49 -20.13
CA THR A 47 -15.65 -5.44 -21.12
C THR A 47 -14.45 -4.50 -21.12
N GLY A 48 -13.62 -4.59 -22.16
CA GLY A 48 -12.31 -3.97 -22.15
C GLY A 48 -11.41 -4.60 -21.08
N THR A 49 -10.85 -3.80 -20.18
CA THR A 49 -10.03 -4.26 -19.04
C THR A 49 -10.85 -4.53 -17.78
N ASN A 50 -12.17 -4.27 -17.81
CA ASN A 50 -13.03 -4.29 -16.64
C ASN A 50 -13.78 -5.60 -16.50
N LEU A 51 -13.65 -6.25 -15.33
CA LEU A 51 -14.41 -7.44 -14.98
C LEU A 51 -15.91 -7.13 -14.90
N THR A 52 -16.75 -8.01 -15.46
CA THR A 52 -18.20 -7.99 -15.36
C THR A 52 -18.70 -9.13 -14.49
N GLY A 53 -19.82 -8.96 -13.76
CA GLY A 53 -20.50 -10.07 -13.09
C GLY A 53 -20.53 -10.06 -11.57
N GLY A 54 -20.44 -8.89 -10.93
CA GLY A 54 -20.54 -8.84 -9.46
C GLY A 54 -21.03 -7.50 -8.91
N LYS A 55 -21.37 -7.51 -7.63
CA LYS A 55 -21.66 -6.32 -6.82
C LYS A 55 -20.56 -6.17 -5.78
N ILE A 56 -20.00 -4.98 -5.68
CA ILE A 56 -18.91 -4.65 -4.77
C ILE A 56 -19.46 -3.74 -3.68
N TYR A 57 -19.18 -4.11 -2.44
CA TYR A 57 -19.58 -3.40 -1.24
C TYR A 57 -18.35 -2.99 -0.44
N ASP A 58 -18.45 -1.90 0.27
CA ASP A 58 -17.50 -1.54 1.31
C ASP A 58 -17.68 -2.42 2.57
N ARG A 59 -16.84 -2.22 3.58
CA ARG A 59 -16.89 -2.96 4.85
C ARG A 59 -18.24 -2.83 5.58
N SER A 60 -18.94 -1.71 5.41
CA SER A 60 -20.23 -1.39 6.06
C SER A 60 -21.43 -1.93 5.27
N GLY A 61 -21.21 -2.49 4.07
CA GLY A 61 -22.25 -2.98 3.19
C GLY A 61 -22.84 -1.91 2.27
N VAL A 62 -22.19 -0.75 2.14
CA VAL A 62 -22.52 0.26 1.14
C VAL A 62 -22.08 -0.25 -0.23
N ARG A 63 -23.00 -0.31 -1.19
CA ARG A 63 -22.66 -0.72 -2.56
C ARG A 63 -21.90 0.39 -3.28
N ILE A 64 -20.65 0.12 -3.63
CA ILE A 64 -19.77 1.06 -4.33
C ILE A 64 -19.65 0.82 -5.83
N LEU A 65 -19.93 -0.42 -6.29
CA LEU A 65 -19.95 -0.77 -7.70
C LEU A 65 -20.90 -1.94 -7.95
N ASN A 66 -21.60 -1.92 -9.09
CA ASN A 66 -22.33 -3.07 -9.65
C ASN A 66 -21.89 -3.27 -11.10
N THR A 67 -21.45 -4.50 -11.44
CA THR A 67 -20.97 -4.86 -12.79
C THR A 67 -21.82 -5.95 -13.45
N THR A 68 -22.99 -6.26 -12.91
CA THR A 68 -23.87 -7.32 -13.46
C THR A 68 -24.54 -6.94 -14.77
N ASP A 69 -24.86 -5.67 -14.93
CA ASP A 69 -25.56 -5.14 -16.09
C ASP A 69 -24.98 -3.75 -16.42
N GLY A 70 -23.78 -3.78 -17.00
CA GLY A 70 -22.94 -2.60 -17.15
C GLY A 70 -22.22 -2.19 -15.85
N ARG A 71 -21.49 -1.07 -15.88
CA ARG A 71 -20.82 -0.51 -14.69
C ARG A 71 -21.66 0.59 -14.08
N VAL A 72 -22.23 0.33 -12.92
CA VAL A 72 -23.03 1.28 -12.13
C VAL A 72 -22.30 1.53 -10.81
N TYR A 73 -21.72 2.71 -10.67
CA TYR A 73 -21.01 3.14 -9.46
C TYR A 73 -21.97 3.59 -8.35
N SER A 74 -21.39 4.03 -7.22
CA SER A 74 -22.15 4.63 -6.12
C SER A 74 -22.97 5.85 -6.60
N ALA A 75 -24.12 6.10 -5.97
CA ALA A 75 -24.87 7.32 -6.22
C ALA A 75 -24.17 8.59 -5.68
N ASP A 76 -23.32 8.45 -4.67
CA ASP A 76 -22.51 9.54 -4.10
C ASP A 76 -21.27 9.78 -4.99
N GLU A 77 -21.19 10.98 -5.59
CA GLU A 77 -20.09 11.41 -6.46
C GLU A 77 -18.75 11.35 -5.74
N ALA A 78 -18.68 11.84 -4.51
CA ALA A 78 -17.43 11.85 -3.74
C ALA A 78 -16.93 10.43 -3.41
N VAL A 79 -17.83 9.45 -3.27
CA VAL A 79 -17.48 8.04 -3.14
C VAL A 79 -16.97 7.50 -4.47
N ARG A 80 -17.57 7.88 -5.60
CA ARG A 80 -17.11 7.45 -6.93
C ARG A 80 -15.69 7.92 -7.19
N GLU A 81 -15.43 9.20 -6.97
CA GLU A 81 -14.08 9.79 -7.11
C GLU A 81 -13.06 9.12 -6.18
N ALA A 82 -13.43 8.90 -4.91
CA ALA A 82 -12.53 8.33 -3.90
C ALA A 82 -12.22 6.84 -4.09
N THR A 83 -13.00 6.13 -4.93
CA THR A 83 -12.86 4.68 -5.12
C THR A 83 -12.46 4.26 -6.54
N VAL A 84 -12.43 5.18 -7.51
CA VAL A 84 -12.16 4.84 -8.91
C VAL A 84 -10.81 4.16 -9.12
N HIS A 85 -9.76 4.52 -8.38
CA HIS A 85 -8.44 3.90 -8.48
C HIS A 85 -8.38 2.46 -7.93
N LEU A 86 -9.39 2.04 -7.17
CA LEU A 86 -9.52 0.65 -6.72
C LEU A 86 -10.47 -0.15 -7.61
N LEU A 87 -11.49 0.51 -8.16
CA LEU A 87 -12.56 -0.15 -8.89
C LEU A 87 -12.37 -0.09 -10.41
N GLY A 88 -11.51 0.80 -10.89
CA GLY A 88 -11.34 1.08 -12.31
C GLY A 88 -12.42 2.01 -12.87
N ASP A 89 -12.12 2.68 -13.98
CA ASP A 89 -13.04 3.55 -14.68
C ASP A 89 -13.85 2.80 -15.77
N ARG A 90 -14.75 3.52 -16.42
CA ARG A 90 -15.66 2.95 -17.42
C ARG A 90 -14.95 2.49 -18.70
N TYR A 91 -13.84 3.14 -19.07
CA TYR A 91 -13.10 2.90 -20.30
C TYR A 91 -11.83 2.07 -20.11
N GLY A 92 -11.42 1.81 -18.87
CA GLY A 92 -10.23 1.05 -18.54
C GLY A 92 -8.93 1.85 -18.58
N TYR A 93 -9.00 3.20 -18.56
CA TYR A 93 -7.83 4.04 -18.36
C TYR A 93 -7.22 3.85 -16.98
N ILE A 94 -8.10 3.72 -15.96
CA ILE A 94 -7.72 3.26 -14.62
C ILE A 94 -8.07 1.77 -14.55
N SER A 95 -7.06 0.94 -14.37
CA SER A 95 -7.22 -0.51 -14.20
C SER A 95 -7.74 -0.86 -12.81
N ALA A 96 -8.39 -2.02 -12.69
CA ALA A 96 -8.84 -2.60 -11.42
C ALA A 96 -8.20 -3.98 -11.18
N PRO A 97 -6.90 -4.08 -10.87
CA PRO A 97 -6.20 -5.34 -10.62
C PRO A 97 -6.87 -6.19 -9.55
N LEU A 98 -7.42 -5.54 -8.51
CA LEU A 98 -8.20 -6.17 -7.44
C LEU A 98 -9.31 -7.08 -7.99
N LEU A 99 -10.15 -6.57 -8.88
CA LEU A 99 -11.27 -7.35 -9.42
C LEU A 99 -10.79 -8.48 -10.32
N GLY A 100 -9.74 -8.24 -11.11
CA GLY A 100 -9.11 -9.23 -11.98
C GLY A 100 -8.49 -10.38 -11.18
N ASN A 101 -7.86 -10.09 -10.04
CA ASN A 101 -7.25 -11.09 -9.16
C ASN A 101 -8.29 -12.08 -8.59
N PHE A 102 -9.52 -11.64 -8.40
CA PHE A 102 -10.62 -12.46 -7.88
C PHE A 102 -11.66 -12.86 -8.95
N ALA A 103 -11.29 -12.80 -10.24
CA ALA A 103 -12.22 -13.08 -11.34
C ALA A 103 -12.83 -14.49 -11.24
N GLU A 104 -12.07 -15.50 -10.85
CA GLU A 104 -12.55 -16.89 -10.68
C GLU A 104 -13.67 -16.97 -9.63
N GLN A 105 -13.48 -16.31 -8.48
CA GLN A 105 -14.44 -16.29 -7.38
C GLN A 105 -15.66 -15.46 -7.71
N MET A 106 -15.47 -14.35 -8.44
CA MET A 106 -16.54 -13.43 -8.84
C MET A 106 -17.45 -14.03 -9.90
N ILE A 107 -16.90 -14.63 -10.95
CA ILE A 107 -17.65 -15.16 -12.08
C ILE A 107 -18.17 -16.57 -11.78
N GLY A 108 -17.30 -17.45 -11.28
CA GLY A 108 -17.56 -18.87 -11.10
C GLY A 108 -17.63 -19.64 -12.42
N TYR A 109 -17.36 -20.93 -12.34
CA TYR A 109 -17.37 -21.83 -13.48
C TYR A 109 -17.95 -23.19 -13.10
N ASP A 110 -18.97 -23.63 -13.83
CA ASP A 110 -19.49 -24.97 -13.74
C ASP A 110 -18.83 -25.85 -14.80
N LYS A 111 -18.23 -26.97 -14.40
CA LYS A 111 -17.48 -27.86 -15.29
C LYS A 111 -18.34 -28.57 -16.35
N ILE A 112 -19.66 -28.58 -16.18
CA ILE A 112 -20.62 -29.24 -17.08
C ILE A 112 -21.31 -28.19 -17.97
N THR A 113 -21.78 -27.08 -17.38
CA THR A 113 -22.58 -26.08 -18.07
C THR A 113 -21.77 -24.88 -18.56
N GLY A 114 -20.51 -24.74 -18.13
CA GLY A 114 -19.65 -23.63 -18.46
C GLY A 114 -19.74 -22.47 -17.47
N LEU A 115 -19.63 -21.22 -17.96
CA LEU A 115 -19.78 -20.02 -17.12
C LEU A 115 -21.16 -19.98 -16.45
N ASN A 116 -21.20 -19.60 -15.18
CA ASN A 116 -22.47 -19.34 -14.53
C ASN A 116 -23.18 -18.16 -15.22
N GLU A 117 -24.42 -18.37 -15.64
CA GLU A 117 -25.24 -17.28 -16.10
C GLU A 117 -25.45 -16.29 -14.94
N ALA A 118 -25.46 -14.99 -15.24
CA ALA A 118 -25.71 -13.94 -14.26
C ALA A 118 -27.02 -14.15 -13.46
N SER A 119 -27.98 -14.87 -14.04
CA SER A 119 -29.25 -15.26 -13.41
C SER A 119 -29.10 -16.30 -12.28
N LYS A 120 -27.97 -17.05 -12.23
CA LYS A 120 -27.76 -18.15 -11.26
C LYS A 120 -26.99 -17.76 -10.01
N GLY A 121 -26.71 -16.49 -9.80
CA GLY A 121 -26.07 -16.00 -8.59
C GLY A 121 -24.96 -15.02 -8.88
N THR A 122 -25.34 -13.75 -8.90
CA THR A 122 -24.39 -12.64 -8.92
C THR A 122 -23.49 -12.72 -7.70
N ALA A 123 -22.18 -12.64 -7.91
CA ALA A 123 -21.26 -12.54 -6.81
C ALA A 123 -21.44 -11.23 -6.06
N SER A 124 -21.24 -11.29 -4.75
CA SER A 124 -21.23 -10.16 -3.84
C SER A 124 -19.85 -10.14 -3.17
N ALA A 125 -19.01 -9.17 -3.51
CA ALA A 125 -17.72 -8.97 -2.91
C ALA A 125 -17.79 -7.85 -1.88
N ARG A 126 -17.19 -8.08 -0.71
CA ARG A 126 -17.04 -7.07 0.34
C ARG A 126 -15.56 -6.72 0.45
N LEU A 127 -15.26 -5.44 0.33
CA LEU A 127 -13.92 -4.89 0.54
C LEU A 127 -13.75 -4.46 2.00
N THR A 128 -12.49 -4.36 2.43
CA THR A 128 -12.11 -3.87 3.76
C THR A 128 -12.21 -2.36 3.89
N ILE A 129 -12.18 -1.61 2.77
CA ILE A 129 -12.27 -0.15 2.77
C ILE A 129 -13.60 0.35 3.31
N SER A 130 -13.60 1.57 3.86
CA SER A 130 -14.80 2.32 4.19
C SER A 130 -15.01 3.44 3.17
N ALA A 131 -16.17 3.48 2.52
CA ALA A 131 -16.53 4.53 1.57
C ALA A 131 -16.46 5.93 2.21
N GLU A 132 -16.90 6.06 3.47
CA GLU A 132 -16.85 7.33 4.20
C GLU A 132 -15.40 7.75 4.52
N VAL A 133 -14.51 6.81 4.89
CA VAL A 133 -13.10 7.14 5.12
C VAL A 133 -12.39 7.48 3.81
N GLN A 134 -12.68 6.76 2.72
CA GLN A 134 -12.16 7.07 1.37
C GLN A 134 -12.53 8.51 0.97
N LYS A 135 -13.80 8.87 1.10
CA LYS A 135 -14.31 10.22 0.82
C LYS A 135 -13.62 11.27 1.68
N ALA A 136 -13.54 11.05 2.99
CA ALA A 136 -12.88 11.98 3.92
C ALA A 136 -11.40 12.16 3.59
N ALA A 137 -10.70 11.10 3.18
CA ALA A 137 -9.30 11.15 2.80
C ALA A 137 -9.06 11.93 1.50
N LEU A 138 -9.88 11.73 0.47
CA LEU A 138 -9.79 12.50 -0.78
C LEU A 138 -10.08 13.99 -0.52
N GLN A 139 -11.12 14.30 0.26
CA GLN A 139 -11.45 15.66 0.64
C GLN A 139 -10.34 16.31 1.50
N ALA A 140 -9.68 15.54 2.36
CA ALA A 140 -8.58 16.06 3.18
C ALA A 140 -7.32 16.36 2.36
N LEU A 141 -7.03 15.58 1.32
CA LEU A 141 -5.96 15.87 0.35
C LEU A 141 -6.26 17.17 -0.44
N GLY A 142 -7.54 17.43 -0.74
CA GLY A 142 -7.95 18.62 -1.49
C GLY A 142 -7.28 18.67 -2.87
N SER A 143 -6.54 19.75 -3.15
CA SER A 143 -5.83 19.94 -4.43
C SER A 143 -4.45 19.29 -4.50
N TYR A 144 -3.95 18.68 -3.42
CA TYR A 144 -2.66 18.00 -3.47
C TYR A 144 -2.77 16.68 -4.23
N HIS A 145 -1.83 16.43 -5.13
CA HIS A 145 -1.60 15.09 -5.66
C HIS A 145 -0.95 14.24 -4.56
N GLY A 146 -1.21 12.94 -4.57
CA GLY A 146 -0.62 12.08 -3.55
C GLY A 146 -1.46 10.88 -3.18
N ALA A 147 -1.19 10.32 -2.02
CA ALA A 147 -1.86 9.13 -1.52
C ALA A 147 -2.11 9.19 -0.01
N VAL A 148 -3.21 8.57 0.42
CA VAL A 148 -3.51 8.31 1.82
C VAL A 148 -3.82 6.85 2.01
N GLY A 149 -3.16 6.22 2.97
CA GLY A 149 -3.43 4.84 3.38
C GLY A 149 -3.66 4.72 4.87
N VAL A 150 -4.64 3.90 5.25
CA VAL A 150 -4.88 3.48 6.63
C VAL A 150 -5.22 2.00 6.63
N TYR A 151 -4.58 1.22 7.51
CA TYR A 151 -4.93 -0.17 7.68
C TYR A 151 -4.85 -0.61 9.16
N ASN A 152 -5.56 -1.66 9.48
CA ASN A 152 -5.49 -2.31 10.78
C ASN A 152 -4.25 -3.23 10.81
N TYR A 153 -3.25 -2.87 11.60
CA TYR A 153 -1.98 -3.62 11.67
C TYR A 153 -2.09 -4.99 12.39
N LYS A 154 -3.23 -5.28 13.07
CA LYS A 154 -3.50 -6.57 13.69
C LYS A 154 -4.23 -7.53 12.76
N THR A 155 -5.13 -7.02 11.91
CA THR A 155 -5.95 -7.86 11.01
C THR A 155 -5.50 -7.84 9.56
N GLY A 156 -4.81 -6.80 9.11
CA GLY A 156 -4.42 -6.57 7.71
C GLY A 156 -5.46 -5.81 6.87
N GLU A 157 -6.64 -5.54 7.40
CA GLU A 157 -7.71 -4.84 6.68
C GLU A 157 -7.31 -3.41 6.32
N ILE A 158 -7.28 -3.07 5.04
CA ILE A 158 -7.09 -1.70 4.57
C ILE A 158 -8.42 -0.95 4.67
N LEU A 159 -8.48 0.07 5.54
CA LEU A 159 -9.66 0.92 5.71
C LEU A 159 -9.71 2.05 4.67
N CYS A 160 -8.55 2.51 4.22
CA CYS A 160 -8.38 3.60 3.29
C CYS A 160 -7.18 3.34 2.36
N ALA A 161 -7.40 3.55 1.06
CA ALA A 161 -6.38 3.50 0.00
C ALA A 161 -6.78 4.51 -1.08
N VAL A 162 -6.48 5.79 -0.84
CA VAL A 162 -6.88 6.90 -1.71
C VAL A 162 -5.70 7.40 -2.53
N THR A 163 -5.99 7.73 -3.77
CA THR A 163 -5.11 8.41 -4.72
C THR A 163 -5.72 9.72 -5.17
N SER A 164 -4.91 10.77 -5.26
CA SER A 164 -5.22 12.06 -5.86
C SER A 164 -4.12 12.43 -6.89
N PRO A 165 -4.45 13.06 -8.04
CA PRO A 165 -5.79 13.48 -8.44
C PRO A 165 -6.71 12.32 -8.79
N SER A 166 -8.00 12.60 -8.81
CA SER A 166 -9.04 11.64 -9.16
C SER A 166 -10.13 12.34 -9.99
N TYR A 167 -11.09 11.56 -10.48
CA TYR A 167 -12.26 12.08 -11.20
C TYR A 167 -13.49 11.20 -11.00
N ASP A 168 -14.65 11.76 -11.29
CA ASP A 168 -15.90 11.01 -11.31
C ASP A 168 -15.98 10.11 -12.57
N PRO A 169 -15.98 8.76 -12.42
CA PRO A 169 -16.03 7.85 -13.56
C PRO A 169 -17.36 7.90 -14.34
N ASP A 170 -18.40 8.54 -13.79
CA ASP A 170 -19.66 8.79 -14.48
C ASP A 170 -19.70 10.15 -15.22
N ASN A 171 -18.77 11.06 -14.87
CA ASN A 171 -18.65 12.38 -15.49
C ASN A 171 -17.15 12.73 -15.71
N ILE A 172 -16.50 12.03 -16.64
CA ILE A 172 -15.06 12.15 -16.90
C ILE A 172 -14.75 13.53 -17.46
N PRO A 173 -13.85 14.32 -16.83
CA PRO A 173 -13.43 15.63 -17.33
C PRO A 173 -12.60 15.52 -18.61
N ASP A 174 -12.40 16.64 -19.31
CA ASP A 174 -11.46 16.71 -20.42
C ASP A 174 -10.01 16.72 -19.91
N ILE A 175 -9.49 15.52 -19.61
CA ILE A 175 -8.14 15.30 -19.09
C ILE A 175 -7.08 15.68 -20.13
N ALA A 176 -7.35 15.42 -21.42
CA ALA A 176 -6.41 15.70 -22.49
C ALA A 176 -6.24 17.20 -22.75
N GLY A 177 -7.26 17.99 -22.45
CA GLY A 177 -7.25 19.46 -22.53
C GLY A 177 -6.81 20.17 -21.26
N ASP A 178 -6.39 19.46 -20.23
CA ASP A 178 -5.96 20.08 -18.96
C ASP A 178 -4.58 20.74 -19.11
N GLU A 179 -4.58 22.09 -19.19
CA GLU A 179 -3.36 22.91 -19.20
C GLU A 179 -2.91 23.33 -17.77
N THR A 180 -3.69 22.99 -16.75
CA THR A 180 -3.44 23.42 -15.35
C THR A 180 -2.60 22.41 -14.56
N GLY A 181 -2.49 21.19 -15.04
CA GLY A 181 -1.86 20.06 -14.32
C GLY A 181 -2.72 19.48 -13.21
N THR A 182 -4.01 19.85 -13.16
CA THR A 182 -4.95 19.31 -12.15
C THR A 182 -5.05 17.79 -12.23
N TYR A 183 -4.99 17.23 -13.44
CA TYR A 183 -5.09 15.80 -13.69
C TYR A 183 -3.76 15.13 -14.03
N ASP A 184 -2.61 15.75 -13.73
CA ASP A 184 -1.30 15.16 -13.98
C ASP A 184 -1.15 13.80 -13.29
N GLY A 185 -0.93 12.75 -14.10
CA GLY A 185 -0.80 11.38 -13.62
C GLY A 185 -2.08 10.81 -12.96
N VAL A 186 -3.26 11.29 -13.35
CA VAL A 186 -4.56 10.87 -12.79
C VAL A 186 -4.85 9.38 -12.99
N TYR A 187 -4.25 8.73 -13.98
CA TYR A 187 -4.42 7.29 -14.21
C TYR A 187 -3.52 6.41 -13.35
N LEU A 188 -2.54 7.00 -12.65
CA LEU A 188 -1.62 6.30 -11.77
C LEU A 188 -2.29 6.07 -10.40
N ASN A 189 -2.32 4.83 -9.94
CA ASN A 189 -2.69 4.56 -8.54
C ASN A 189 -1.51 4.87 -7.62
N ARG A 190 -1.48 6.10 -7.09
CA ARG A 190 -0.36 6.60 -6.28
C ARG A 190 -0.15 5.84 -4.97
N PHE A 191 -1.16 5.17 -4.47
CA PHE A 191 -1.03 4.40 -3.24
C PHE A 191 -0.22 3.11 -3.44
N PHE A 192 -0.39 2.44 -4.61
CA PHE A 192 0.30 1.19 -4.92
C PHE A 192 1.50 1.36 -5.85
N ASP A 193 1.36 2.20 -6.89
CA ASP A 193 2.26 2.20 -8.04
C ASP A 193 3.27 3.36 -8.02
N ALA A 194 3.00 4.46 -7.29
CA ALA A 194 3.95 5.56 -7.19
C ALA A 194 5.02 5.27 -6.13
N ALA A 195 6.26 5.55 -6.49
CA ALA A 195 7.38 5.56 -5.57
C ALA A 195 7.79 7.01 -5.26
N TYR A 196 8.08 7.28 -4.01
CA TYR A 196 8.38 8.61 -3.48
C TYR A 196 9.76 8.61 -2.82
N THR A 197 10.49 9.70 -2.99
CA THR A 197 11.66 9.98 -2.15
C THR A 197 11.17 10.19 -0.71
N PRO A 198 11.56 9.34 0.27
CA PRO A 198 10.92 9.34 1.58
C PRO A 198 11.23 10.55 2.46
N GLY A 199 12.37 11.20 2.23
CA GLY A 199 12.84 12.25 3.10
C GLY A 199 12.91 11.78 4.55
N SER A 200 12.64 12.69 5.49
CA SER A 200 12.85 12.44 6.92
C SER A 200 12.01 11.32 7.56
N ILE A 201 11.00 10.75 6.90
CA ILE A 201 10.36 9.54 7.43
C ILE A 201 11.30 8.32 7.39
N PHE A 202 12.29 8.32 6.49
CA PHE A 202 13.30 7.27 6.40
C PHE A 202 14.22 7.19 7.62
N LYS A 203 14.32 8.26 8.42
CA LYS A 203 15.04 8.25 9.71
C LYS A 203 14.54 7.18 10.68
N LEU A 204 13.29 6.74 10.52
CA LEU A 204 12.77 5.57 11.25
C LEU A 204 13.48 4.28 10.84
N VAL A 205 13.81 4.11 9.56
CA VAL A 205 14.57 2.95 9.05
C VAL A 205 16.01 3.00 9.58
N THR A 206 16.62 4.17 9.53
CA THR A 206 17.99 4.38 10.08
C THR A 206 18.04 4.14 11.60
N SER A 207 17.01 4.59 12.33
CA SER A 207 16.86 4.31 13.76
C SER A 207 16.69 2.81 14.02
N ALA A 208 15.84 2.13 13.23
CA ALA A 208 15.67 0.68 13.32
C ALA A 208 17.00 -0.06 13.11
N ALA A 209 17.77 0.33 12.10
CA ALA A 209 19.08 -0.26 11.82
C ALA A 209 20.06 -0.11 12.99
N ALA A 210 20.08 1.07 13.62
CA ALA A 210 20.93 1.32 14.79
C ALA A 210 20.50 0.50 16.02
N LEU A 211 19.20 0.43 16.28
CA LEU A 211 18.64 -0.27 17.43
C LEU A 211 18.76 -1.80 17.29
N GLU A 212 18.54 -2.36 16.10
CA GLU A 212 18.77 -3.78 15.82
C GLU A 212 20.24 -4.17 16.00
N LYS A 213 21.18 -3.26 15.73
CA LYS A 213 22.61 -3.47 15.96
C LYS A 213 22.99 -3.38 17.44
N SER A 214 22.38 -2.43 18.17
CA SER A 214 22.58 -2.25 19.62
C SER A 214 21.44 -1.46 20.25
N ALA A 215 20.77 -2.04 21.23
CA ALA A 215 19.72 -1.36 21.98
C ALA A 215 20.20 -0.08 22.70
N SER A 216 21.51 0.02 23.01
CA SER A 216 22.08 1.23 23.59
C SER A 216 22.31 2.38 22.58
N ALA A 217 22.08 2.16 21.29
CA ALA A 217 22.27 3.19 20.26
C ALA A 217 21.41 4.44 20.49
N GLN A 218 20.24 4.31 21.09
CA GLN A 218 19.38 5.46 21.41
C GLN A 218 19.98 6.46 22.40
N ALA A 219 20.94 6.05 23.21
CA ALA A 219 21.64 6.90 24.19
C ALA A 219 22.89 7.58 23.59
N GLY A 220 23.33 7.17 22.40
CA GLY A 220 24.45 7.80 21.69
C GLY A 220 24.13 9.25 21.34
N THR A 221 25.08 10.17 21.62
CA THR A 221 24.90 11.59 21.37
C THR A 221 25.80 12.09 20.24
N HIS A 222 25.27 12.99 19.42
CA HIS A 222 25.99 13.74 18.40
C HIS A 222 25.72 15.22 18.54
N THR A 223 26.67 16.06 18.12
CA THR A 223 26.52 17.52 18.20
C THR A 223 26.19 18.10 16.82
N CYS A 224 25.02 18.69 16.69
CA CYS A 224 24.57 19.35 15.48
C CYS A 224 24.87 20.88 15.56
N ALA A 225 25.85 21.34 14.79
CA ALA A 225 26.16 22.76 14.61
C ALA A 225 25.39 23.41 13.44
N GLY A 226 24.36 22.74 12.92
CA GLY A 226 23.59 23.18 11.76
C GLY A 226 24.01 22.54 10.45
N LYS A 227 25.25 22.06 10.34
CA LYS A 227 25.77 21.30 9.20
C LYS A 227 26.96 20.45 9.56
N THR A 228 27.27 19.44 8.71
CA THR A 228 28.45 18.61 8.79
C THR A 228 28.90 18.19 7.38
N ILE A 229 30.14 17.70 7.25
CA ILE A 229 30.65 17.16 5.98
C ILE A 229 30.94 15.67 6.18
N ILE A 230 30.34 14.82 5.37
CA ILE A 230 30.52 13.36 5.41
C ILE A 230 30.88 12.89 4.00
N GLY A 231 32.00 12.17 3.85
CA GLY A 231 32.43 11.69 2.53
C GLY A 231 32.59 12.81 1.49
N GLY A 232 32.91 14.04 1.92
CA GLY A 232 33.04 15.20 1.06
C GLY A 232 31.70 15.88 0.69
N GLN A 233 30.57 15.36 1.14
CA GLN A 233 29.22 15.93 0.92
C GLN A 233 28.74 16.71 2.15
N GLU A 234 28.14 17.88 1.93
CA GLU A 234 27.59 18.71 3.02
C GLU A 234 26.17 18.26 3.36
N ILE A 235 25.92 17.91 4.63
CA ILE A 235 24.60 17.62 5.19
C ILE A 235 24.18 18.83 6.03
N VAL A 236 23.02 19.41 5.71
CA VAL A 236 22.53 20.66 6.33
C VAL A 236 21.26 20.40 7.12
N CYS A 237 21.13 21.00 8.29
CA CYS A 237 19.91 21.11 9.09
C CYS A 237 19.29 22.51 8.93
N MET A 238 17.99 22.63 9.20
CA MET A 238 17.28 23.92 9.20
C MET A 238 17.78 24.87 10.30
N SER A 239 18.36 24.31 11.38
CA SER A 239 18.94 25.05 12.50
C SER A 239 20.03 24.22 13.21
N SER A 240 20.84 24.88 14.05
CA SER A 240 21.73 24.19 15.00
C SER A 240 20.89 23.62 16.15
N HIS A 241 21.05 22.33 16.43
CA HIS A 241 20.27 21.63 17.46
C HIS A 241 21.10 21.34 18.75
N GLY A 242 22.41 21.61 18.73
CA GLY A 242 23.29 21.27 19.86
C GLY A 242 23.53 19.76 19.98
N THR A 243 23.84 19.30 21.17
CA THR A 243 24.09 17.89 21.45
C THR A 243 22.77 17.18 21.71
N LEU A 244 22.47 16.14 20.89
CA LEU A 244 21.21 15.39 20.91
C LEU A 244 21.48 13.89 21.05
N ALA A 245 20.62 13.17 21.76
CA ALA A 245 20.45 11.74 21.63
C ALA A 245 19.42 11.41 20.55
N MET A 246 19.25 10.12 20.20
CA MET A 246 18.37 9.69 19.10
C MET A 246 16.91 10.15 19.27
N PRO A 247 16.27 10.10 20.46
CA PRO A 247 14.88 10.56 20.61
C PRO A 247 14.68 12.05 20.24
N GLU A 248 15.57 12.92 20.74
CA GLU A 248 15.53 14.35 20.43
C GLU A 248 15.87 14.61 18.95
N ALA A 249 16.87 13.87 18.41
CA ALA A 249 17.26 13.97 17.02
C ALA A 249 16.12 13.56 16.07
N LEU A 250 15.34 12.53 16.43
CA LEU A 250 14.15 12.13 15.67
C LEU A 250 13.05 13.21 15.73
N ALA A 251 12.78 13.73 16.94
CA ALA A 251 11.78 14.76 17.15
C ALA A 251 12.09 16.02 16.36
N HIS A 252 13.34 16.52 16.42
CA HIS A 252 13.82 17.68 15.66
C HIS A 252 14.12 17.37 14.19
N SER A 253 14.00 16.10 13.78
CA SER A 253 14.34 15.68 12.41
C SER A 253 15.78 16.07 11.99
N CYS A 254 16.77 15.94 12.88
CA CYS A 254 18.14 16.41 12.71
C CYS A 254 18.85 15.62 11.59
N ASN A 255 19.17 16.30 10.48
CA ASN A 255 19.90 15.69 9.36
C ASN A 255 21.34 15.34 9.72
N VAL A 256 22.01 16.21 10.48
CA VAL A 256 23.40 15.98 10.91
C VAL A 256 23.50 14.71 11.74
N TYR A 257 22.65 14.56 12.77
CA TYR A 257 22.62 13.34 13.60
C TYR A 257 22.44 12.09 12.74
N TYR A 258 21.43 12.07 11.87
CA TYR A 258 21.08 10.89 11.10
C TYR A 258 22.05 10.59 9.96
N GLY A 259 22.66 11.62 9.36
CA GLY A 259 23.73 11.44 8.38
C GLY A 259 24.96 10.80 9.01
N GLU A 260 25.41 11.30 10.18
CA GLU A 260 26.54 10.73 10.92
C GLU A 260 26.23 9.31 11.42
N LEU A 261 25.00 9.06 11.91
CA LEU A 261 24.56 7.73 12.33
C LEU A 261 24.57 6.74 11.16
N ALA A 262 24.02 7.12 10.00
CA ALA A 262 23.97 6.26 8.83
C ALA A 262 25.37 5.92 8.30
N SER A 263 26.26 6.91 8.22
CA SER A 263 27.68 6.70 7.85
C SER A 263 28.38 5.77 8.84
N ALA A 264 28.14 5.92 10.15
CA ALA A 264 28.71 5.03 11.19
C ALA A 264 28.12 3.60 11.16
N LEU A 265 26.88 3.42 10.75
CA LEU A 265 26.27 2.11 10.52
C LEU A 265 26.87 1.41 9.31
N GLY A 266 27.17 2.17 8.27
CA GLY A 266 27.65 1.70 6.99
C GLY A 266 26.56 1.15 6.09
N LYS A 267 26.83 1.16 4.77
CA LYS A 267 25.87 0.77 3.74
C LYS A 267 25.30 -0.63 3.91
N ASP A 268 26.15 -1.61 4.28
CA ASP A 268 25.69 -3.02 4.38
C ASP A 268 24.67 -3.21 5.50
N THR A 269 24.84 -2.51 6.64
CA THR A 269 23.89 -2.57 7.76
C THR A 269 22.56 -1.93 7.38
N LEU A 270 22.61 -0.75 6.74
CA LEU A 270 21.41 -0.03 6.33
C LEU A 270 20.66 -0.79 5.23
N GLN A 271 21.38 -1.31 4.22
CA GLN A 271 20.82 -2.14 3.15
C GLN A 271 20.12 -3.38 3.71
N ALA A 272 20.80 -4.12 4.62
CA ALA A 272 20.21 -5.35 5.18
C ALA A 272 18.91 -5.09 5.92
N VAL A 273 18.75 -3.94 6.59
CA VAL A 273 17.49 -3.58 7.25
C VAL A 273 16.43 -3.17 6.22
N CYS A 274 16.78 -2.43 5.17
CA CYS A 274 15.86 -2.11 4.08
C CYS A 274 15.33 -3.38 3.41
N ASP A 275 16.20 -4.34 3.12
CA ASP A 275 15.83 -5.64 2.53
C ASP A 275 14.90 -6.42 3.47
N LYS A 276 15.24 -6.51 4.76
CA LYS A 276 14.45 -7.21 5.78
C LYS A 276 13.05 -6.59 5.94
N LEU A 277 12.95 -5.27 5.91
CA LEU A 277 11.67 -4.55 6.00
C LEU A 277 10.86 -4.60 4.69
N GLY A 278 11.43 -5.10 3.60
CA GLY A 278 10.83 -5.13 2.27
C GLY A 278 10.74 -3.75 1.60
N LEU A 279 11.61 -2.82 1.98
CA LEU A 279 11.75 -1.49 1.37
C LEU A 279 12.72 -1.48 0.18
N ASN A 280 13.27 -2.65 -0.16
CA ASN A 280 14.01 -2.90 -1.39
C ASN A 280 13.45 -4.17 -2.03
N GLY A 281 12.32 -4.04 -2.72
CA GLY A 281 11.63 -5.20 -3.31
C GLY A 281 10.17 -4.93 -3.63
N THR A 282 9.42 -6.00 -3.88
CA THR A 282 8.01 -5.94 -4.25
C THR A 282 7.11 -6.41 -3.12
N LEU A 283 5.96 -5.75 -2.98
CA LEU A 283 4.83 -6.18 -2.18
C LEU A 283 3.63 -6.40 -3.09
N THR A 284 2.99 -7.56 -2.99
CA THR A 284 1.72 -7.82 -3.69
C THR A 284 0.56 -7.74 -2.72
N CYS A 285 -0.50 -7.05 -3.12
CA CYS A 285 -1.72 -6.91 -2.35
C CYS A 285 -2.92 -7.04 -3.29
N ASP A 286 -3.62 -8.15 -3.24
CA ASP A 286 -4.87 -8.41 -3.99
C ASP A 286 -4.83 -7.99 -5.47
N GLY A 287 -3.73 -8.35 -6.17
CA GLY A 287 -3.54 -8.06 -7.59
C GLY A 287 -2.70 -6.81 -7.88
N TYR A 288 -2.54 -5.89 -6.94
CA TYR A 288 -1.58 -4.80 -7.04
C TYR A 288 -0.16 -5.28 -6.74
N THR A 289 0.82 -4.66 -7.37
CA THR A 289 2.25 -4.94 -7.13
C THR A 289 2.98 -3.62 -6.92
N ALA A 290 3.30 -3.32 -5.68
CA ALA A 290 4.07 -2.15 -5.29
C ALA A 290 5.56 -2.48 -5.26
N ARG A 291 6.42 -1.55 -5.70
CA ARG A 291 7.86 -1.73 -5.68
C ARG A 291 8.57 -0.53 -5.09
N SER A 292 9.27 -0.76 -4.00
CA SER A 292 10.25 0.19 -3.42
C SER A 292 11.66 -0.21 -3.81
N THR A 293 12.55 0.76 -3.87
CA THR A 293 13.98 0.55 -4.18
C THR A 293 14.83 1.38 -3.22
N VAL A 294 15.70 0.71 -2.51
CA VAL A 294 16.78 1.30 -1.73
C VAL A 294 18.03 0.51 -2.07
N ASP A 295 18.89 1.07 -2.94
CA ASP A 295 20.09 0.41 -3.41
C ASP A 295 21.34 1.23 -3.02
N LEU A 296 22.09 0.67 -2.10
CA LEU A 296 23.31 1.27 -1.54
C LEU A 296 24.59 0.56 -2.04
N SER A 297 24.48 -0.33 -3.04
CA SER A 297 25.61 -1.15 -3.53
C SER A 297 26.82 -0.29 -3.92
N ASP A 298 26.59 0.81 -4.63
CA ASP A 298 27.62 1.75 -5.10
C ASP A 298 27.77 3.01 -4.22
N ALA A 299 27.06 3.07 -3.06
CA ALA A 299 27.09 4.24 -2.19
C ALA A 299 28.45 4.38 -1.48
N ASP A 300 29.00 5.59 -1.52
CA ASP A 300 30.08 6.05 -0.64
C ASP A 300 29.55 6.58 0.71
N ASP A 301 30.41 6.97 1.63
CA ASP A 301 30.01 7.43 2.95
C ASP A 301 29.07 8.64 2.90
N GLY A 302 29.28 9.56 1.96
CA GLY A 302 28.39 10.72 1.76
C GLY A 302 27.02 10.32 1.25
N SER A 303 27.00 9.40 0.28
CA SER A 303 25.75 8.83 -0.27
C SER A 303 24.96 8.04 0.77
N VAL A 304 25.66 7.27 1.62
CA VAL A 304 25.04 6.56 2.77
C VAL A 304 24.43 7.55 3.76
N ALA A 305 25.12 8.67 4.03
CA ALA A 305 24.60 9.71 4.91
C ALA A 305 23.31 10.35 4.33
N TRP A 306 23.26 10.61 3.01
CA TRP A 306 22.08 11.10 2.33
C TRP A 306 20.93 10.08 2.30
N ALA A 307 21.23 8.80 2.06
CA ALA A 307 20.27 7.72 2.15
C ALA A 307 19.67 7.61 3.57
N GLY A 308 20.51 7.71 4.60
CA GLY A 308 20.08 7.65 6.00
C GLY A 308 19.07 8.75 6.40
N ILE A 309 18.97 9.81 5.63
CA ILE A 309 17.96 10.87 5.79
C ILE A 309 16.87 10.82 4.71
N GLY A 310 16.90 9.79 3.83
CA GLY A 310 15.88 9.51 2.82
C GLY A 310 15.99 10.40 1.59
N GLN A 311 17.19 10.79 1.16
CA GLN A 311 17.41 11.77 0.07
C GLN A 311 18.40 11.30 -1.01
N TYR A 312 18.82 10.05 -1.00
CA TYR A 312 19.71 9.51 -2.04
C TYR A 312 18.89 8.96 -3.24
N THR A 313 19.01 7.67 -3.50
CA THR A 313 18.23 6.97 -4.53
C THR A 313 17.02 6.26 -3.95
N ASP A 314 16.71 6.52 -2.69
CA ASP A 314 15.63 5.87 -1.97
C ASP A 314 14.28 6.22 -2.59
N GLN A 315 13.54 5.18 -2.97
CA GLN A 315 12.21 5.29 -3.54
C GLN A 315 11.29 4.31 -2.83
N ILE A 316 10.28 4.80 -2.12
CA ILE A 316 9.35 3.97 -1.35
C ILE A 316 7.91 4.15 -1.83
N THR A 317 7.13 3.07 -1.83
CA THR A 317 5.70 3.15 -2.09
C THR A 317 4.91 3.36 -0.79
N ALA A 318 3.74 3.99 -0.91
CA ALA A 318 2.91 4.29 0.25
C ALA A 318 2.51 3.02 1.02
N ILE A 319 2.11 1.95 0.33
CA ILE A 319 1.70 0.71 0.97
C ILE A 319 2.85 -0.02 1.69
N GLN A 320 4.07 -0.04 1.12
CA GLN A 320 5.20 -0.70 1.79
C GLN A 320 5.61 0.06 3.05
N PHE A 321 5.56 1.40 3.01
CA PHE A 321 5.83 2.20 4.20
C PHE A 321 4.70 2.12 5.24
N LEU A 322 3.44 2.01 4.79
CA LEU A 322 2.28 1.75 5.66
C LEU A 322 2.45 0.42 6.42
N ARG A 323 2.87 -0.65 5.72
CA ARG A 323 3.18 -1.94 6.35
C ARG A 323 4.29 -1.81 7.40
N PHE A 324 5.35 -1.04 7.11
CA PHE A 324 6.42 -0.78 8.08
C PHE A 324 5.91 -0.05 9.32
N MET A 325 4.97 0.91 9.19
CA MET A 325 4.33 1.53 10.36
C MET A 325 3.60 0.50 11.21
N GLY A 326 2.92 -0.46 10.58
CA GLY A 326 2.28 -1.57 11.29
C GLY A 326 3.27 -2.46 12.01
N VAL A 327 4.42 -2.74 11.41
CA VAL A 327 5.50 -3.53 12.05
C VAL A 327 6.00 -2.85 13.34
N ILE A 328 6.19 -1.53 13.31
CA ILE A 328 6.54 -0.78 14.52
C ILE A 328 5.42 -0.86 15.55
N ALA A 329 4.18 -0.61 15.12
CA ALA A 329 3.01 -0.55 15.99
C ALA A 329 2.71 -1.86 16.73
N ASN A 330 3.02 -3.00 16.12
CA ASN A 330 2.68 -4.33 16.63
C ASN A 330 3.92 -5.13 17.09
N GLY A 331 4.88 -4.45 17.71
CA GLY A 331 6.01 -5.10 18.38
C GLY A 331 6.98 -5.82 17.44
N GLY A 332 7.15 -5.34 16.21
CA GLY A 332 8.13 -5.85 15.23
C GLY A 332 7.56 -6.87 14.24
N GLU A 333 6.28 -7.16 14.28
CA GLU A 333 5.53 -8.01 13.35
C GLU A 333 4.17 -7.39 13.08
N ALA A 334 3.64 -7.50 11.87
CA ALA A 334 2.31 -6.97 11.53
C ALA A 334 1.52 -7.94 10.66
N ALA A 335 0.21 -7.70 10.55
CA ALA A 335 -0.59 -8.36 9.53
C ALA A 335 -0.25 -7.78 8.14
N GLU A 336 -0.20 -8.66 7.13
CA GLU A 336 -0.06 -8.24 5.73
C GLU A 336 -1.32 -7.54 5.25
N PRO A 337 -1.22 -6.37 4.57
CA PRO A 337 -2.38 -5.62 4.14
C PRO A 337 -3.15 -6.31 3.02
N TYR A 338 -4.50 -6.25 3.08
CA TYR A 338 -5.39 -6.76 2.04
C TYR A 338 -6.66 -5.91 1.90
N LEU A 339 -7.32 -6.00 0.73
CA LEU A 339 -8.52 -5.26 0.35
C LEU A 339 -9.78 -6.13 0.25
N MET A 340 -9.66 -7.38 -0.23
CA MET A 340 -10.79 -8.26 -0.41
C MET A 340 -11.10 -9.02 0.89
N GLN A 341 -12.19 -8.67 1.55
CA GLN A 341 -12.60 -9.33 2.78
C GLN A 341 -13.31 -10.66 2.51
N LYS A 342 -14.32 -10.63 1.62
CA LYS A 342 -15.19 -11.80 1.39
C LYS A 342 -15.86 -11.74 0.04
N ILE A 343 -16.01 -12.91 -0.59
CA ILE A 343 -16.85 -13.06 -1.78
C ILE A 343 -17.89 -14.15 -1.49
N SER A 344 -19.15 -13.83 -1.74
CA SER A 344 -20.28 -14.77 -1.66
C SER A 344 -20.95 -14.87 -3.03
N ARG A 345 -21.36 -16.09 -3.39
CA ARG A 345 -22.09 -16.37 -4.62
C ARG A 345 -23.25 -17.32 -4.33
N ALA A 346 -24.46 -16.98 -4.78
CA ALA A 346 -25.68 -17.74 -4.47
C ALA A 346 -25.88 -18.01 -2.97
N GLY A 347 -25.51 -17.06 -2.11
CA GLY A 347 -25.61 -17.18 -0.65
C GLY A 347 -24.52 -18.00 0.01
N GLN A 348 -23.58 -18.58 -0.76
CA GLN A 348 -22.43 -19.33 -0.22
C GLN A 348 -21.17 -18.50 -0.27
N THR A 349 -20.37 -18.57 0.79
CA THR A 349 -19.02 -17.98 0.81
C THR A 349 -18.11 -18.80 -0.08
N VAL A 350 -17.51 -18.13 -1.09
CA VAL A 350 -16.54 -18.73 -2.01
C VAL A 350 -15.11 -18.25 -1.77
N TYR A 351 -14.97 -17.15 -1.07
CA TYR A 351 -13.70 -16.62 -0.58
C TYR A 351 -13.92 -15.86 0.72
N GLU A 352 -13.02 -16.01 1.65
CA GLU A 352 -12.91 -15.21 2.88
C GLU A 352 -11.42 -15.03 3.19
N ALA A 353 -11.02 -13.78 3.46
CA ALA A 353 -9.63 -13.47 3.74
C ALA A 353 -9.20 -14.07 5.07
N GLU A 354 -7.96 -14.56 5.11
CA GLU A 354 -7.27 -14.97 6.31
C GLU A 354 -6.16 -13.98 6.63
N THR A 355 -6.04 -13.60 7.89
CA THR A 355 -4.93 -12.75 8.35
C THR A 355 -3.61 -13.49 8.16
N LYS A 356 -2.72 -12.91 7.37
CA LYS A 356 -1.34 -13.35 7.19
C LYS A 356 -0.43 -12.39 7.91
N THR A 357 0.70 -12.85 8.42
CA THR A 357 1.66 -12.00 9.11
C THR A 357 2.94 -11.85 8.32
N THR A 358 3.62 -10.71 8.55
CA THR A 358 4.94 -10.43 7.97
C THR A 358 6.02 -11.38 8.50
N GLY A 359 5.76 -12.10 9.61
CA GLY A 359 6.79 -12.60 10.47
C GLY A 359 7.52 -11.47 11.21
N ARG A 360 8.47 -11.83 12.06
CA ARG A 360 9.21 -10.84 12.87
C ARG A 360 10.28 -10.14 12.03
N LEU A 361 10.03 -8.86 11.74
CA LEU A 361 10.92 -8.00 10.95
C LEU A 361 11.80 -7.10 11.84
N LEU A 362 11.35 -6.77 13.07
CA LEU A 362 12.13 -6.07 14.08
C LEU A 362 12.05 -6.81 15.40
N SER A 363 13.01 -6.59 16.29
CA SER A 363 12.87 -7.00 17.68
C SER A 363 11.77 -6.20 18.36
N GLU A 364 11.17 -6.77 19.41
CA GLU A 364 10.12 -6.09 20.19
C GLU A 364 10.68 -4.82 20.84
N GLU A 365 11.92 -4.90 21.35
CA GLU A 365 12.62 -3.78 21.95
C GLU A 365 12.86 -2.63 20.95
N THR A 366 13.23 -2.95 19.70
CA THR A 366 13.41 -1.95 18.65
C THR A 366 12.08 -1.29 18.31
N ALA A 367 11.02 -2.07 18.13
CA ALA A 367 9.68 -1.56 17.81
C ALA A 367 9.14 -0.65 18.92
N GLU A 368 9.28 -1.06 20.19
CA GLU A 368 8.88 -0.27 21.35
C GLU A 368 9.66 1.05 21.47
N ALA A 369 10.98 1.00 21.25
CA ALA A 369 11.84 2.19 21.28
C ALA A 369 11.44 3.19 20.18
N LEU A 370 11.20 2.70 18.96
CA LEU A 370 10.71 3.52 17.84
C LEU A 370 9.36 4.15 18.16
N GLY A 371 8.40 3.39 18.66
CA GLY A 371 7.09 3.88 19.06
C GLY A 371 7.16 5.01 20.08
N LYS A 372 7.97 4.85 21.12
CA LYS A 372 8.21 5.89 22.15
C LYS A 372 8.81 7.16 21.55
N MET A 373 9.80 7.03 20.66
CA MET A 373 10.41 8.18 19.99
C MET A 373 9.42 8.89 19.08
N MET A 374 8.60 8.14 18.31
CA MET A 374 7.55 8.69 17.45
C MET A 374 6.46 9.39 18.27
N ARG A 375 6.08 8.84 19.43
CA ARG A 375 5.16 9.51 20.37
C ARG A 375 5.75 10.81 20.89
N GLY A 376 7.03 10.79 21.26
CA GLY A 376 7.76 11.99 21.67
C GLY A 376 7.77 13.09 20.60
N ALA A 377 7.95 12.73 19.33
CA ALA A 377 7.88 13.67 18.21
C ALA A 377 6.49 14.30 18.07
N VAL A 378 5.41 13.53 18.21
CA VAL A 378 4.04 14.05 18.15
C VAL A 378 3.77 15.02 19.30
N VAL A 379 4.17 14.67 20.52
CA VAL A 379 3.94 15.53 21.71
C VAL A 379 4.74 16.82 21.64
N ASN A 380 6.00 16.74 21.26
CA ASN A 380 6.92 17.86 21.36
C ASN A 380 6.97 18.76 20.13
N GLN A 381 6.64 18.22 18.93
CA GLN A 381 6.83 18.95 17.66
C GLN A 381 5.57 19.10 16.81
N TYR A 382 4.68 18.07 16.77
CA TYR A 382 3.57 18.08 15.80
C TYR A 382 2.24 18.51 16.41
N GLY A 383 2.12 18.56 17.75
CA GLY A 383 0.89 18.93 18.45
C GLY A 383 -0.10 17.76 18.56
N ALA A 384 -0.04 17.03 19.67
CA ALA A 384 -0.90 15.89 19.94
C ALA A 384 -2.41 16.26 19.95
N TRP A 385 -2.74 17.50 20.24
CA TRP A 385 -4.11 18.02 20.33
C TRP A 385 -4.91 17.88 19.02
N GLN A 386 -4.23 17.89 17.85
CA GLN A 386 -4.92 17.79 16.55
C GLN A 386 -5.53 16.40 16.30
N PHE A 387 -5.11 15.37 17.02
CA PHE A 387 -5.60 13.98 16.88
C PHE A 387 -6.73 13.64 17.87
N GLY A 388 -7.26 14.63 18.59
CA GLY A 388 -8.35 14.44 19.55
C GLY A 388 -7.97 13.48 20.68
N SER A 389 -8.75 12.40 20.86
CA SER A 389 -8.50 11.38 21.89
C SER A 389 -7.54 10.28 21.47
N LEU A 390 -7.08 10.25 20.21
CA LEU A 390 -6.20 9.19 19.72
C LEU A 390 -4.74 9.40 20.17
N THR A 391 -4.12 8.36 20.67
CA THR A 391 -2.69 8.36 20.99
C THR A 391 -1.90 8.06 19.73
N VAL A 392 -1.46 9.09 19.02
CA VAL A 392 -0.74 8.97 17.75
C VAL A 392 0.77 8.97 17.98
N CYS A 393 1.46 8.03 17.36
CA CYS A 393 2.90 7.93 17.22
C CYS A 393 3.26 8.15 15.75
N ALA A 394 4.06 9.17 15.41
CA ALA A 394 4.29 9.51 14.01
C ALA A 394 5.61 10.23 13.76
N LYS A 395 6.00 10.25 12.48
CA LYS A 395 7.13 11.04 11.95
C LYS A 395 6.70 11.83 10.72
N SER A 396 7.05 13.12 10.69
CA SER A 396 6.92 13.96 9.50
C SER A 396 8.08 13.74 8.53
N GLY A 397 7.79 13.84 7.24
CA GLY A 397 8.76 13.88 6.16
C GLY A 397 8.60 15.14 5.33
N THR A 398 9.72 15.61 4.82
CA THR A 398 9.82 16.66 3.83
C THR A 398 10.90 16.19 2.86
N ALA A 399 10.53 15.92 1.62
CA ALA A 399 11.46 15.49 0.58
C ALA A 399 11.65 16.64 -0.41
N GLU A 400 12.88 17.10 -0.54
CA GLU A 400 13.22 18.18 -1.45
C GLU A 400 13.04 17.74 -2.90
N ARG A 401 12.64 18.69 -3.76
CA ARG A 401 12.53 18.54 -5.21
C ARG A 401 13.48 19.52 -5.91
N GLU A 402 13.95 19.16 -7.08
CA GLU A 402 14.75 20.09 -7.90
C GLU A 402 13.99 21.38 -8.23
N ASN A 403 12.67 21.24 -8.45
CA ASN A 403 11.82 22.37 -8.84
C ASN A 403 10.51 22.39 -8.02
N GLY A 404 10.23 23.50 -7.39
CA GLY A 404 8.98 23.76 -6.65
C GLY A 404 9.03 23.36 -5.17
N PRO A 405 7.88 23.38 -4.49
CA PRO A 405 7.79 23.01 -3.09
C PRO A 405 8.14 21.53 -2.88
N ALA A 406 8.70 21.20 -1.71
CA ALA A 406 9.00 19.86 -1.27
C ALA A 406 7.73 18.98 -1.16
N ASP A 407 7.88 17.67 -1.19
CA ASP A 407 6.80 16.75 -0.88
C ASP A 407 6.61 16.64 0.64
N ALA A 408 5.36 16.71 1.08
CA ALA A 408 4.99 16.61 2.49
C ALA A 408 4.52 15.20 2.82
N MET A 409 5.08 14.61 3.88
CA MET A 409 4.75 13.25 4.30
C MET A 409 4.48 13.19 5.80
N PHE A 410 3.57 12.29 6.18
CA PHE A 410 3.33 11.99 7.57
C PHE A 410 2.95 10.52 7.71
N ALA A 411 3.72 9.77 8.49
CA ALA A 411 3.53 8.34 8.65
C ALA A 411 3.59 7.94 10.12
N GLY A 412 2.74 7.00 10.51
CA GLY A 412 2.66 6.59 11.90
C GLY A 412 1.57 5.57 12.19
N PHE A 413 1.21 5.48 13.46
CA PHE A 413 0.18 4.58 13.95
C PHE A 413 -0.52 5.15 15.18
N VAL A 414 -1.65 4.57 15.52
CA VAL A 414 -2.42 4.85 16.73
C VAL A 414 -2.09 3.76 17.76
N GLU A 415 -1.60 4.18 18.92
CA GLU A 415 -1.28 3.30 20.06
C GLU A 415 -2.52 3.16 20.96
N ASP A 416 -3.57 2.55 20.40
CA ASP A 416 -4.83 2.31 21.10
C ASP A 416 -5.38 0.95 20.64
N GLU A 417 -5.65 0.06 21.57
CA GLU A 417 -6.16 -1.29 21.25
C GLU A 417 -7.51 -1.26 20.54
N ALA A 418 -8.33 -0.25 20.81
CA ALA A 418 -9.62 -0.06 20.14
C ALA A 418 -9.47 0.39 18.68
N TYR A 419 -8.35 1.04 18.36
CA TYR A 419 -8.08 1.57 17.01
C TYR A 419 -6.68 1.18 16.56
N PRO A 420 -6.40 -0.11 16.30
CA PRO A 420 -5.07 -0.58 15.91
C PRO A 420 -4.75 -0.20 14.45
N LEU A 421 -4.59 1.10 14.21
CA LEU A 421 -4.45 1.68 12.88
C LEU A 421 -3.03 2.18 12.63
N ALA A 422 -2.43 1.75 11.53
CA ALA A 422 -1.28 2.44 10.94
C ALA A 422 -1.73 3.29 9.75
N PHE A 423 -1.00 4.37 9.47
CA PHE A 423 -1.37 5.31 8.43
C PHE A 423 -0.15 5.93 7.73
N VAL A 424 -0.37 6.34 6.49
CA VAL A 424 0.57 7.17 5.70
C VAL A 424 -0.19 8.25 4.95
N VAL A 425 0.41 9.42 4.83
CA VAL A 425 -0.04 10.53 3.98
C VAL A 425 1.16 11.02 3.18
N PHE A 426 0.99 11.05 1.86
CA PHE A 426 1.92 11.64 0.91
C PHE A 426 1.18 12.75 0.16
N ALA A 427 1.67 13.99 0.23
CA ALA A 427 1.13 15.14 -0.48
C ALA A 427 2.26 15.78 -1.30
N GLU A 428 2.23 15.56 -2.62
CA GLU A 428 3.20 16.09 -3.56
C GLU A 428 3.15 17.62 -3.55
N ARG A 429 4.32 18.24 -3.52
CA ARG A 429 4.46 19.72 -3.44
C ARG A 429 3.73 20.34 -2.24
N GLY A 430 3.47 19.55 -1.21
CA GLY A 430 2.78 19.99 -0.01
C GLY A 430 3.64 20.81 0.96
N GLY A 431 4.93 20.94 0.70
CA GLY A 431 5.88 21.70 1.53
C GLY A 431 6.25 20.95 2.81
N SER A 432 5.64 21.30 3.93
CA SER A 432 5.98 20.75 5.24
C SER A 432 5.11 19.57 5.65
N GLY A 433 5.73 18.44 5.99
CA GLY A 433 5.01 17.25 6.47
C GLY A 433 4.18 17.52 7.72
N SER A 434 4.69 18.31 8.69
CA SER A 434 3.97 18.62 9.91
C SER A 434 2.84 19.65 9.71
N GLN A 435 2.95 20.54 8.72
CA GLN A 435 1.96 21.59 8.47
C GLN A 435 0.89 21.17 7.46
N THR A 436 1.20 20.27 6.53
CA THR A 436 0.28 19.82 5.47
C THR A 436 -0.19 18.38 5.70
N ALA A 437 0.73 17.42 5.77
CA ALA A 437 0.36 16.02 5.84
C ALA A 437 -0.19 15.59 7.22
N ALA A 438 0.28 16.18 8.32
CA ALA A 438 -0.23 15.86 9.66
C ALA A 438 -1.71 16.28 9.85
N PRO A 439 -2.17 17.48 9.45
CA PRO A 439 -3.60 17.84 9.48
C PRO A 439 -4.47 16.94 8.59
N ILE A 440 -3.95 16.48 7.43
CA ILE A 440 -4.65 15.50 6.57
C ILE A 440 -4.82 14.19 7.35
N ALA A 441 -3.75 13.67 7.94
CA ALA A 441 -3.80 12.46 8.76
C ALA A 441 -4.80 12.59 9.93
N ALA A 442 -4.82 13.73 10.61
CA ALA A 442 -5.74 13.97 11.72
C ALA A 442 -7.21 13.88 11.29
N LYS A 443 -7.58 14.46 10.14
CA LYS A 443 -8.95 14.38 9.60
C LYS A 443 -9.31 12.94 9.22
N VAL A 444 -8.39 12.21 8.60
CA VAL A 444 -8.62 10.83 8.16
C VAL A 444 -8.77 9.89 9.37
N LEU A 445 -7.91 10.02 10.37
CA LEU A 445 -8.01 9.24 11.62
C LEU A 445 -9.29 9.52 12.40
N ALA A 446 -9.76 10.78 12.41
CA ALA A 446 -11.06 11.13 13.00
C ALA A 446 -12.22 10.44 12.25
N ALA A 447 -12.17 10.37 10.92
CA ALA A 447 -13.16 9.63 10.14
C ALA A 447 -13.09 8.10 10.40
N CYS A 448 -11.87 7.54 10.48
CA CYS A 448 -11.69 6.13 10.86
C CYS A 448 -12.31 5.84 12.23
N LYS A 449 -12.03 6.69 13.22
CA LYS A 449 -12.60 6.55 14.56
C LYS A 449 -14.13 6.56 14.51
N THR A 450 -14.73 7.53 13.82
CA THR A 450 -16.19 7.63 13.68
C THR A 450 -16.80 6.37 13.09
N VAL A 451 -16.19 5.81 12.03
CA VAL A 451 -16.67 4.59 11.38
C VAL A 451 -16.53 3.37 12.30
N LEU A 452 -15.40 3.26 13.03
CA LEU A 452 -15.16 2.12 13.92
C LEU A 452 -16.01 2.16 15.19
N ASP A 453 -16.36 3.36 15.68
CA ASP A 453 -17.28 3.55 16.81
C ASP A 453 -18.75 3.24 16.44
N THR A 454 -19.09 3.26 15.15
CA THR A 454 -20.45 3.00 14.70
C THR A 454 -20.67 1.49 14.57
N PRO A 455 -21.64 0.91 15.29
CA PRO A 455 -21.94 -0.51 15.15
C PRO A 455 -22.23 -0.89 13.71
N ASN A 456 -21.54 -1.91 13.18
CA ASN A 456 -21.80 -2.39 11.83
C ASN A 456 -23.13 -3.17 11.83
N PRO A 457 -24.21 -2.70 11.19
CA PRO A 457 -25.50 -3.38 11.18
C PRO A 457 -25.48 -4.71 10.42
N ASN A 458 -24.38 -5.00 9.70
CA ASN A 458 -24.20 -6.18 8.85
C ASN A 458 -23.00 -7.05 9.30
N GLY A 459 -22.47 -6.83 10.51
CA GLY A 459 -21.36 -7.59 11.12
C GLY A 459 -21.80 -8.90 11.72
#